data_c2e8d753732eee7b19a087ffd29cba34
#
_entry.id   c2e8d753732eee7b19a087ffd29cba34
#
_cell.length_a   1.000
_cell.length_b   1.000
_cell.length_c   1.000
_cell.angle_alpha   90.00
_cell.angle_beta   90.00
_cell.angle_gamma   90.00
#
_symmetry.space_group_name_H-M   'P 1'
#
loop_
_entity.id
_entity.type
_entity.pdbx_description
1 polymer ?
#
loop_
_entity_poly.entity_id
_entity_poly.type
_entity_poly.pdbx_seq_one_letter_code
_entity_poly.pdbx_strand_id
1 'polypeptide(L)'
;MTTKKKDITPLRISHLRGPNIWTYRPVIEVWLDIGEFEQLPSNQLPGLYERLTARLPGLLQHRCGVGEIGGFLERLREGTWVGHILEHVVLELQNMAWMRTGFGQTRSTHIEGVYKMAFRT
;
A
#
# COMPACT_ATOMS: atom_id res chain seq x y z
N MET A 1 8.13 28.75 1.39
CA MET A 1 7.35 27.76 2.10
C MET A 1 6.76 26.78 1.07
N THR A 2 7.15 25.54 1.16
CA THR A 2 6.68 24.53 0.23
C THR A 2 5.41 23.88 0.77
N THR A 3 4.32 24.03 0.02
CA THR A 3 3.11 23.28 0.30
C THR A 3 3.31 21.84 -0.14
N LYS A 4 3.01 20.91 0.75
CA LYS A 4 3.04 19.50 0.38
C LYS A 4 1.94 19.22 -0.64
N LYS A 5 2.21 18.36 -1.59
CA LYS A 5 1.24 17.96 -2.59
C LYS A 5 0.12 17.15 -1.95
N LYS A 6 -1.10 17.36 -2.43
CA LYS A 6 -2.26 16.55 -2.04
C LYS A 6 -2.43 15.31 -2.92
N ASP A 7 -1.51 15.09 -3.83
CA ASP A 7 -1.57 13.98 -4.77
C ASP A 7 -0.53 12.93 -4.44
N ILE A 8 -0.83 11.70 -4.78
CA ILE A 8 0.11 10.59 -4.72
C ILE A 8 0.75 10.49 -6.10
N THR A 9 2.07 10.63 -6.15
CA THR A 9 2.80 10.66 -7.41
C THR A 9 3.79 9.52 -7.49
N PRO A 10 3.69 8.63 -8.47
CA PRO A 10 4.73 7.62 -8.67
C PRO A 10 5.99 8.30 -9.23
N LEU A 11 7.13 8.06 -8.55
CA LEU A 11 8.40 8.62 -8.93
C LEU A 11 9.20 7.68 -9.80
N ARG A 12 9.10 6.39 -9.55
CA ARG A 12 9.84 5.38 -10.29
C ARG A 12 9.16 4.02 -10.15
N ILE A 13 9.08 3.31 -11.25
CA ILE A 13 8.59 1.93 -11.28
C ILE A 13 9.68 1.10 -11.94
N SER A 14 10.18 0.10 -11.24
CA SER A 14 11.28 -0.75 -11.72
C SER A 14 10.93 -2.21 -11.55
N HIS A 15 11.33 -3.01 -12.53
CA HIS A 15 11.22 -4.46 -12.43
C HIS A 15 12.57 -5.00 -11.96
N LEU A 16 12.59 -5.57 -10.77
CA LEU A 16 13.81 -6.11 -10.18
C LEU A 16 13.83 -7.62 -10.34
N ARG A 17 14.96 -8.12 -10.85
CA ARG A 17 15.17 -9.57 -10.93
C ARG A 17 15.43 -10.13 -9.54
N GLY A 18 15.13 -11.39 -9.34
CA GLY A 18 15.53 -12.08 -8.12
C GLY A 18 16.93 -12.65 -8.24
N PRO A 19 17.64 -12.78 -7.12
CA PRO A 19 17.33 -12.16 -5.84
C PRO A 19 17.60 -10.65 -5.83
N ASN A 20 16.88 -9.95 -4.97
CA ASN A 20 17.00 -8.50 -4.80
C ASN A 20 16.91 -8.14 -3.32
N ILE A 21 16.85 -6.85 -3.02
CA ILE A 21 16.81 -6.40 -1.62
C ILE A 21 15.53 -6.79 -0.88
N TRP A 22 14.50 -7.22 -1.62
CA TRP A 22 13.22 -7.56 -1.02
C TRP A 22 13.06 -9.08 -0.81
N THR A 23 13.44 -9.86 -1.82
CA THR A 23 13.16 -11.30 -1.83
C THR A 23 14.02 -12.00 -2.89
N TYR A 24 13.95 -13.34 -2.91
CA TYR A 24 14.61 -14.15 -3.92
C TYR A 24 13.93 -14.11 -5.29
N ARG A 25 12.68 -13.65 -5.33
CA ARG A 25 11.88 -13.66 -6.54
C ARG A 25 11.81 -12.28 -7.18
N PRO A 26 11.52 -12.22 -8.47
CA PRO A 26 11.32 -10.93 -9.13
C PRO A 26 10.16 -10.16 -8.50
N VAL A 27 10.33 -8.85 -8.44
CA VAL A 27 9.30 -7.94 -7.90
C VAL A 27 9.20 -6.71 -8.79
N ILE A 28 8.06 -6.04 -8.70
CA ILE A 28 7.94 -4.68 -9.18
C ILE A 28 8.14 -3.77 -7.96
N GLU A 29 9.11 -2.88 -8.05
CA GLU A 29 9.37 -1.89 -7.00
C GLU A 29 8.84 -0.54 -7.46
N VAL A 30 8.04 0.08 -6.60
CA VAL A 30 7.42 1.38 -6.89
C VAL A 30 7.86 2.37 -5.82
N TRP A 31 8.35 3.53 -6.25
CA TRP A 31 8.63 4.64 -5.36
C TRP A 31 7.51 5.66 -5.50
N LEU A 32 6.86 5.99 -4.39
CA LEU A 32 5.71 6.88 -4.36
C LEU A 32 5.97 8.08 -3.45
N ASP A 33 5.66 9.27 -3.97
CA ASP A 33 5.58 10.47 -3.15
C ASP A 33 4.12 10.61 -2.73
N ILE A 34 3.85 10.46 -1.45
CA ILE A 34 2.48 10.54 -0.91
C ILE A 34 2.15 11.92 -0.34
N GLY A 35 3.10 12.86 -0.44
CA GLY A 35 2.85 14.24 -0.06
C GLY A 35 2.36 14.40 1.37
N GLU A 36 1.31 15.19 1.54
CA GLU A 36 0.77 15.46 2.88
C GLU A 36 0.08 14.25 3.52
N PHE A 37 -0.25 13.22 2.74
CA PHE A 37 -0.87 12.01 3.29
C PHE A 37 0.05 11.25 4.23
N GLU A 38 1.33 11.56 4.22
CA GLU A 38 2.27 10.95 5.16
C GLU A 38 1.87 11.18 6.61
N GLN A 39 1.24 12.32 6.89
CA GLN A 39 0.89 12.72 8.24
C GLN A 39 -0.59 12.49 8.57
N LEU A 40 -1.32 11.84 7.68
CA LEU A 40 -2.76 11.62 7.85
C LEU A 40 -3.05 10.12 7.95
N PRO A 41 -3.34 9.63 9.15
CA PRO A 41 -3.78 8.24 9.28
C PRO A 41 -5.19 8.05 8.73
N SER A 42 -5.53 6.82 8.40
CA SER A 42 -6.80 6.49 7.77
C SER A 42 -8.04 6.94 8.54
N ASN A 43 -7.96 6.95 9.86
CA ASN A 43 -9.09 7.39 10.70
C ASN A 43 -9.31 8.90 10.68
N GLN A 44 -8.40 9.65 10.06
CA GLN A 44 -8.55 11.09 9.85
C GLN A 44 -8.92 11.43 8.40
N LEU A 45 -9.24 10.44 7.60
CA LEU A 45 -9.68 10.61 6.21
C LEU A 45 -11.17 10.23 6.12
N PRO A 46 -12.07 11.23 6.22
CA PRO A 46 -13.51 10.94 6.28
C PRO A 46 -14.00 10.19 5.06
N GLY A 47 -14.77 9.13 5.30
CA GLY A 47 -15.39 8.33 4.24
C GLY A 47 -14.44 7.35 3.54
N LEU A 48 -13.17 7.30 3.94
CA LEU A 48 -12.22 6.40 3.29
C LEU A 48 -12.60 4.93 3.46
N TYR A 49 -12.91 4.53 4.68
CA TYR A 49 -13.30 3.15 4.96
C TYR A 49 -14.48 2.70 4.08
N GLU A 50 -15.53 3.51 4.06
CA GLU A 50 -16.75 3.21 3.32
C GLU A 50 -16.50 3.16 1.82
N ARG A 51 -15.70 4.07 1.29
CA ARG A 51 -15.39 4.10 -0.15
C ARG A 51 -14.53 2.92 -0.57
N LEU A 52 -13.54 2.57 0.24
CA LEU A 52 -12.68 1.43 -0.08
C LEU A 52 -13.45 0.12 -0.03
N THR A 53 -14.26 -0.08 1.00
CA THR A 53 -15.02 -1.33 1.13
C THR A 53 -16.11 -1.45 0.08
N ALA A 54 -16.69 -0.33 -0.36
CA ALA A 54 -17.69 -0.34 -1.42
C ALA A 54 -17.08 -0.71 -2.77
N ARG A 55 -15.87 -0.23 -3.05
CA ARG A 55 -15.22 -0.46 -4.35
C ARG A 55 -14.40 -1.74 -4.39
N LEU A 56 -13.83 -2.13 -3.26
CA LEU A 56 -12.96 -3.28 -3.15
C LEU A 56 -13.40 -4.16 -1.97
N PRO A 57 -14.58 -4.82 -2.09
CA PRO A 57 -15.10 -5.62 -0.98
C PRO A 57 -14.19 -6.79 -0.60
N GLY A 58 -13.33 -7.24 -1.51
CA GLY A 58 -12.37 -8.30 -1.22
C GLY A 58 -11.36 -7.94 -0.14
N LEU A 59 -11.22 -6.64 0.18
CA LEU A 59 -10.37 -6.22 1.29
C LEU A 59 -10.79 -6.83 2.64
N LEU A 60 -12.06 -7.23 2.77
CA LEU A 60 -12.54 -7.94 3.95
C LEU A 60 -11.76 -9.22 4.24
N GLN A 61 -11.22 -9.83 3.21
CA GLN A 61 -10.46 -11.09 3.33
C GLN A 61 -8.98 -10.86 3.64
N HIS A 62 -8.52 -9.63 3.57
CA HIS A 62 -7.11 -9.34 3.77
C HIS A 62 -6.69 -9.47 5.21
N ARG A 63 -5.53 -10.08 5.39
CA ARG A 63 -4.89 -10.20 6.69
C ARG A 63 -3.83 -9.11 6.82
N CYS A 64 -3.56 -8.71 8.03
CA CYS A 64 -2.54 -7.70 8.28
C CYS A 64 -1.75 -8.11 9.51
N GLY A 65 -0.45 -8.29 9.34
CA GLY A 65 0.47 -8.62 10.43
C GLY A 65 0.18 -9.95 11.10
N VAL A 66 -0.82 -9.97 11.96
CA VAL A 66 -1.12 -11.14 12.81
C VAL A 66 -1.82 -12.27 12.05
N GLY A 67 -2.23 -12.04 10.82
CA GLY A 67 -2.72 -13.11 9.97
C GLY A 67 -4.19 -13.48 10.13
N GLU A 68 -5.00 -12.64 10.75
CA GLU A 68 -6.43 -12.88 10.85
C GLU A 68 -7.19 -12.27 9.68
N ILE A 69 -8.21 -12.97 9.21
CA ILE A 69 -9.11 -12.45 8.17
C ILE A 69 -9.81 -11.21 8.71
N GLY A 70 -9.83 -10.14 7.91
CA GLY A 70 -10.41 -8.87 8.32
C GLY A 70 -9.46 -7.96 9.06
N GLY A 71 -8.23 -8.41 9.30
CA GLY A 71 -7.24 -7.63 10.05
C GLY A 71 -6.87 -6.30 9.39
N PHE A 72 -6.84 -6.26 8.05
CA PHE A 72 -6.54 -5.01 7.36
C PHE A 72 -7.64 -3.96 7.60
N LEU A 73 -8.91 -4.33 7.49
CA LEU A 73 -10.01 -3.39 7.69
C LEU A 73 -10.09 -2.91 9.13
N GLU A 74 -9.73 -3.76 10.07
CA GLU A 74 -9.64 -3.38 11.47
C GLU A 74 -8.56 -2.31 11.67
N ARG A 75 -7.39 -2.50 11.07
CA ARG A 75 -6.31 -1.50 11.08
C ARG A 75 -6.74 -0.21 10.40
N LEU A 76 -7.50 -0.32 9.32
CA LEU A 76 -8.02 0.85 8.61
C LEU A 76 -8.93 1.70 9.50
N ARG A 77 -9.76 1.07 10.33
CA ARG A 77 -10.63 1.77 11.27
C ARG A 77 -9.85 2.40 12.42
N GLU A 78 -8.91 1.67 12.97
CA GLU A 78 -8.09 2.14 14.10
C GLU A 78 -7.17 3.28 13.70
N GLY A 79 -6.73 3.28 12.47
CA GLY A 79 -5.79 4.26 11.93
C GLY A 79 -4.53 3.60 11.43
N THR A 80 -4.31 3.69 10.14
CA THR A 80 -3.08 3.24 9.51
C THR A 80 -2.68 4.23 8.43
N TRP A 81 -1.47 4.06 7.90
CA TRP A 81 -0.87 5.05 7.01
C TRP A 81 -1.16 4.71 5.55
N VAL A 82 -1.14 5.74 4.71
CA VAL A 82 -1.51 5.61 3.29
C VAL A 82 -0.63 4.60 2.56
N GLY A 83 0.66 4.51 2.88
CA GLY A 83 1.53 3.50 2.29
C GLY A 83 1.01 2.08 2.49
N HIS A 84 0.59 1.75 3.71
CA HIS A 84 0.01 0.45 4.03
C HIS A 84 -1.33 0.23 3.30
N ILE A 85 -2.14 1.28 3.21
CA ILE A 85 -3.41 1.20 2.48
C ILE A 85 -3.16 0.89 1.00
N LEU A 86 -2.23 1.60 0.38
CA LEU A 86 -1.90 1.39 -1.03
C LEU A 86 -1.38 -0.02 -1.29
N GLU A 87 -0.59 -0.56 -0.38
CA GLU A 87 -0.12 -1.93 -0.47
C GLU A 87 -1.28 -2.91 -0.61
N HIS A 88 -2.27 -2.81 0.27
CA HIS A 88 -3.42 -3.71 0.24
C HIS A 88 -4.32 -3.47 -0.95
N VAL A 89 -4.47 -2.21 -1.39
CA VAL A 89 -5.24 -1.89 -2.59
C VAL A 89 -4.62 -2.56 -3.82
N VAL A 90 -3.30 -2.47 -3.97
CA VAL A 90 -2.62 -3.11 -5.10
C VAL A 90 -2.75 -4.64 -5.04
N LEU A 91 -2.58 -5.22 -3.85
CA LEU A 91 -2.75 -6.66 -3.69
C LEU A 91 -4.15 -7.12 -4.06
N GLU A 92 -5.18 -6.34 -3.69
CA GLU A 92 -6.55 -6.68 -4.05
C GLU A 92 -6.80 -6.56 -5.55
N LEU A 93 -6.26 -5.51 -6.17
CA LEU A 93 -6.39 -5.37 -7.63
C LEU A 93 -5.72 -6.54 -8.36
N GLN A 94 -4.58 -7.00 -7.86
CA GLN A 94 -3.92 -8.18 -8.43
C GLN A 94 -4.77 -9.43 -8.25
N ASN A 95 -5.39 -9.62 -7.08
CA ASN A 95 -6.29 -10.75 -6.85
C ASN A 95 -7.47 -10.72 -7.81
N MET A 96 -8.05 -9.55 -8.04
CA MET A 96 -9.15 -9.38 -8.98
C MET A 96 -8.73 -9.70 -10.42
N ALA A 97 -7.47 -9.52 -10.75
CA ALA A 97 -6.92 -9.85 -12.05
C ALA A 97 -6.45 -11.31 -12.15
N TRP A 98 -6.83 -12.15 -11.21
CA TRP A 98 -6.46 -13.58 -11.14
C TRP A 98 -4.96 -13.82 -10.95
N MET A 99 -4.25 -12.83 -10.46
CA MET A 99 -2.84 -12.97 -10.13
C MET A 99 -2.71 -13.47 -8.69
N ARG A 100 -2.01 -14.58 -8.53
CA ARG A 100 -1.72 -15.09 -7.18
C ARG A 100 -0.62 -14.26 -6.58
N THR A 101 -0.97 -13.37 -5.67
CA THR A 101 0.01 -12.60 -4.94
C THR A 101 -0.23 -12.77 -3.45
N GLY A 102 0.82 -12.87 -2.71
CA GLY A 102 0.79 -12.90 -1.26
C GLY A 102 1.90 -12.05 -0.70
N PHE A 103 2.66 -11.39 -1.57
CA PHE A 103 3.80 -10.61 -1.17
C PHE A 103 3.61 -9.16 -1.56
N GLY A 104 3.60 -8.32 -0.55
CA GLY A 104 3.67 -6.89 -0.70
C GLY A 104 4.38 -6.35 0.52
N GLN A 105 5.31 -5.42 0.33
CA GLN A 105 6.02 -4.74 1.41
C GLN A 105 6.12 -3.26 1.12
N THR A 106 6.10 -2.47 2.18
CA THR A 106 6.23 -1.03 2.10
C THR A 106 7.31 -0.59 3.06
N ARG A 107 8.22 0.25 2.60
CA ARG A 107 9.29 0.80 3.42
C ARG A 107 9.40 2.30 3.22
N SER A 108 9.79 3.00 4.28
CA SER A 108 10.15 4.41 4.15
C SER A 108 11.48 4.53 3.42
N THR A 109 11.71 5.72 2.86
CA THR A 109 13.00 6.05 2.22
C THR A 109 13.67 7.16 3.02
N HIS A 110 14.86 7.56 2.59
CA HIS A 110 15.56 8.68 3.21
C HIS A 110 14.92 10.04 2.89
N ILE A 111 13.93 10.05 2.00
CA ILE A 111 13.20 11.26 1.62
C ILE A 111 11.86 11.23 2.33
N GLU A 112 11.55 12.30 3.09
CA GLU A 112 10.28 12.40 3.78
C GLU A 112 9.12 12.42 2.80
N GLY A 113 8.07 11.64 3.09
CA GLY A 113 6.88 11.54 2.24
C GLY A 113 7.06 10.60 1.04
N VAL A 114 8.23 10.00 0.88
CA VAL A 114 8.50 9.07 -0.22
C VAL A 114 8.67 7.66 0.35
N TYR A 115 7.85 6.74 -0.15
CA TYR A 115 7.87 5.35 0.23
C TYR A 115 8.19 4.48 -0.97
N LYS A 116 8.79 3.33 -0.71
CA LYS A 116 9.00 2.32 -1.73
C LYS A 116 8.22 1.07 -1.37
N MET A 117 7.61 0.48 -2.37
CA MET A 117 6.81 -0.71 -2.24
C MET A 117 7.29 -1.77 -3.21
N ALA A 118 7.16 -3.02 -2.83
CA ALA A 118 7.51 -4.13 -3.71
C ALA A 118 6.36 -5.11 -3.76
N PHE A 119 6.05 -5.57 -4.96
CA PHE A 119 5.01 -6.54 -5.21
C PHE A 119 5.59 -7.68 -6.05
N ARG A 120 5.26 -8.92 -5.71
CA ARG A 120 5.71 -10.08 -6.47
C ARG A 120 5.06 -10.11 -7.84
N THR A 121 5.85 -10.43 -8.84
CA THR A 121 5.34 -10.62 -10.19
C THR A 121 5.10 -12.09 -10.48
#